data_65c192455731c1f296e7cf2280133647
#
_entry.id   65c192455731c1f296e7cf2280133647
#
_cell.length_a   1.000
_cell.length_b   1.000
_cell.length_c   1.000
_cell.angle_alpha   90.00
_cell.angle_beta   90.00
_cell.angle_gamma   90.00
#
_symmetry.space_group_name_H-M   'P 1'
#
loop_
_entity.id
_entity.type
_entity.pdbx_description
1 polymer ?
#
loop_
_entity_poly.entity_id
_entity_poly.type
_entity_poly.pdbx_seq_one_letter_code
_entity_poly.pdbx_strand_id
1 'polypeptide(L)'
;MSKKQKRSTINDLKNILETIEKIDRFIENMDFEDFSEDEKTLFAVSKAIEIIGEIVNHLPQELKDRYSLVPWEDIYGMRNFLVHNYFGSDQDEVWKTINEDIPDLKPIIQKILSEEMKDKQTDKPE
;
A
#
# COMPACT_ATOMS: atom_id res chain seq x y z
N MET A 1 14.38 12.96 10.89
CA MET A 1 14.92 11.80 10.14
C MET A 1 16.31 12.12 9.58
N SER A 2 17.19 11.12 9.61
CA SER A 2 18.49 11.24 8.95
C SER A 2 18.33 11.24 7.43
N LYS A 3 19.36 11.63 6.70
CA LYS A 3 19.34 11.58 5.23
C LYS A 3 19.13 10.16 4.71
N LYS A 4 19.76 9.19 5.36
CA LYS A 4 19.63 7.77 5.01
C LYS A 4 18.20 7.29 5.23
N GLN A 5 17.61 7.62 6.36
CA GLN A 5 16.24 7.26 6.70
C GLN A 5 15.25 7.91 5.74
N LYS A 6 15.49 9.15 5.34
CA LYS A 6 14.65 9.89 4.40
C LYS A 6 14.65 9.23 3.02
N ARG A 7 15.83 8.81 2.53
CA ARG A 7 15.93 8.08 1.25
C ARG A 7 15.19 6.75 1.30
N SER A 8 15.34 6.04 2.40
CA SER A 8 14.64 4.77 2.63
C SER A 8 13.14 4.97 2.62
N THR A 9 12.66 6.03 3.27
CA THR A 9 11.24 6.38 3.33
C THR A 9 10.70 6.68 1.93
N ILE A 10 11.42 7.47 1.15
CA ILE A 10 11.02 7.78 -0.23
C ILE A 10 10.92 6.50 -1.06
N ASN A 11 11.89 5.61 -0.93
CA ASN A 11 11.86 4.32 -1.63
C ASN A 11 10.67 3.48 -1.19
N ASP A 12 10.36 3.46 0.10
CA ASP A 12 9.20 2.73 0.62
C ASP A 12 7.89 3.27 0.03
N LEU A 13 7.74 4.58 -0.04
CA LEU A 13 6.56 5.21 -0.62
C LEU A 13 6.42 4.86 -2.11
N LYS A 14 7.53 4.89 -2.85
CA LYS A 14 7.55 4.48 -4.25
C LYS A 14 7.14 3.01 -4.40
N ASN A 15 7.63 2.16 -3.51
CA ASN A 15 7.31 0.73 -3.55
C ASN A 15 5.83 0.46 -3.28
N ILE A 16 5.21 1.25 -2.39
CA ILE A 16 3.76 1.17 -2.18
C ILE A 16 3.03 1.48 -3.50
N LEU A 17 3.41 2.57 -4.17
CA LEU A 17 2.76 2.96 -5.42
C LEU A 17 2.95 1.91 -6.53
N GLU A 18 4.15 1.36 -6.65
CA GLU A 18 4.43 0.29 -7.62
C GLU A 18 3.57 -0.95 -7.34
N THR A 19 3.40 -1.27 -6.07
CA THR A 19 2.59 -2.43 -5.66
C THR A 19 1.11 -2.20 -5.98
N ILE A 20 0.62 -0.98 -5.76
CA ILE A 20 -0.75 -0.60 -6.14
C ILE A 20 -0.95 -0.77 -7.66
N GLU A 21 0.01 -0.32 -8.45
CA GLU A 21 -0.05 -0.47 -9.90
C GLU A 21 -0.06 -1.94 -10.34
N LYS A 22 0.68 -2.79 -9.64
CA LYS A 22 0.65 -4.23 -9.90
C LYS A 22 -0.74 -4.82 -9.65
N ILE A 23 -1.37 -4.42 -8.55
CA ILE A 23 -2.74 -4.86 -8.25
C ILE A 23 -3.67 -4.48 -9.40
N ASP A 24 -3.59 -3.23 -9.87
CA ASP A 24 -4.42 -2.74 -10.98
C ASP A 24 -4.23 -3.61 -12.23
N ARG A 25 -2.99 -3.96 -12.54
CA ARG A 25 -2.70 -4.82 -13.71
C ARG A 25 -3.23 -6.24 -13.52
N PHE A 26 -3.10 -6.79 -12.31
CA PHE A 26 -3.51 -8.17 -12.04
C PHE A 26 -5.03 -8.36 -12.20
N ILE A 27 -5.81 -7.34 -11.87
CA ILE A 27 -7.28 -7.42 -11.93
C ILE A 27 -7.87 -6.71 -13.14
N GLU A 28 -7.04 -6.26 -14.06
CA GLU A 28 -7.49 -5.56 -15.26
C GLU A 28 -8.51 -6.38 -16.02
N ASN A 29 -9.65 -5.76 -16.33
CA ASN A 29 -10.76 -6.39 -17.06
C ASN A 29 -11.43 -7.56 -16.31
N MET A 30 -11.21 -7.69 -15.01
CA MET A 30 -11.88 -8.70 -14.19
C MET A 30 -13.08 -8.14 -13.46
N ASP A 31 -14.17 -8.90 -13.43
CA ASP A 31 -15.26 -8.67 -12.48
C ASP A 31 -15.04 -9.60 -11.27
N PHE A 32 -15.95 -9.55 -10.30
CA PHE A 32 -15.81 -10.38 -9.09
C PHE A 32 -15.86 -11.86 -9.43
N GLU A 33 -16.71 -12.26 -10.37
CA GLU A 33 -16.81 -13.66 -10.75
C GLU A 33 -15.49 -14.18 -11.32
N ASP A 34 -14.87 -13.42 -12.23
CA ASP A 34 -13.55 -13.76 -12.78
C ASP A 34 -12.51 -13.88 -11.68
N PHE A 35 -12.48 -12.90 -10.77
CA PHE A 35 -11.54 -12.88 -9.67
C PHE A 35 -11.72 -14.07 -8.74
N SER A 36 -12.95 -14.40 -8.39
CA SER A 36 -13.27 -15.48 -7.45
C SER A 36 -12.85 -16.85 -7.95
N GLU A 37 -12.73 -17.00 -9.26
CA GLU A 37 -12.35 -18.26 -9.90
C GLU A 37 -10.85 -18.32 -10.25
N ASP A 38 -10.14 -17.22 -10.10
CA ASP A 38 -8.71 -17.13 -10.46
C ASP A 38 -7.84 -17.17 -9.21
N GLU A 39 -7.47 -18.38 -8.82
CA GLU A 39 -6.63 -18.63 -7.65
C GLU A 39 -5.28 -17.91 -7.74
N LYS A 40 -4.68 -17.90 -8.91
CA LYS A 40 -3.39 -17.23 -9.13
C LYS A 40 -3.48 -15.73 -8.86
N THR A 41 -4.52 -15.09 -9.37
CA THR A 41 -4.73 -13.66 -9.14
C THR A 41 -5.03 -13.38 -7.66
N LEU A 42 -5.83 -14.24 -7.02
CA LEU A 42 -6.11 -14.10 -5.59
C LEU A 42 -4.82 -14.13 -4.76
N PHE A 43 -3.93 -15.09 -5.04
CA PHE A 43 -2.63 -15.15 -4.37
C PHE A 43 -1.80 -13.91 -4.63
N ALA A 44 -1.76 -13.46 -5.88
CA ALA A 44 -0.94 -12.31 -6.27
C ALA A 44 -1.40 -11.04 -5.57
N VAL A 45 -2.71 -10.75 -5.56
CA VAL A 45 -3.22 -9.53 -4.92
C VAL A 45 -3.14 -9.63 -3.40
N SER A 46 -3.30 -10.82 -2.83
CA SER A 46 -3.14 -11.03 -1.40
C SER A 46 -1.71 -10.73 -0.96
N LYS A 47 -0.74 -11.21 -1.73
CA LYS A 47 0.67 -10.90 -1.48
C LYS A 47 0.94 -9.41 -1.60
N ALA A 48 0.36 -8.75 -2.58
CA ALA A 48 0.53 -7.31 -2.77
C ALA A 48 -0.01 -6.51 -1.57
N ILE A 49 -1.18 -6.88 -1.05
CA ILE A 49 -1.76 -6.23 0.14
C ILE A 49 -0.84 -6.44 1.35
N GLU A 50 -0.31 -7.63 1.51
CA GLU A 50 0.64 -7.95 2.58
C GLU A 50 1.89 -7.06 2.48
N ILE A 51 2.44 -6.92 1.28
CA ILE A 51 3.62 -6.06 1.04
C ILE A 51 3.31 -4.61 1.43
N ILE A 52 2.17 -4.08 1.00
CA ILE A 52 1.77 -2.71 1.36
C ILE A 52 1.68 -2.56 2.88
N GLY A 53 1.04 -3.49 3.56
CA GLY A 53 0.92 -3.46 5.01
C GLY A 53 2.27 -3.49 5.72
N GLU A 54 3.18 -4.34 5.27
CA GLU A 54 4.51 -4.42 5.84
C GLU A 54 5.30 -3.13 5.64
N ILE A 55 5.22 -2.53 4.45
CA ILE A 55 5.90 -1.26 4.19
C ILE A 55 5.34 -0.16 5.10
N VAL A 56 4.01 -0.07 5.20
CA VAL A 56 3.36 0.93 6.05
C VAL A 56 3.81 0.77 7.50
N ASN A 57 3.87 -0.46 8.00
CA ASN A 57 4.35 -0.73 9.35
C ASN A 57 5.79 -0.27 9.56
N HIS A 58 6.59 -0.31 8.51
CA HIS A 58 8.02 0.03 8.54
C HIS A 58 8.32 1.52 8.42
N LEU A 59 7.33 2.31 7.99
CA LEU A 59 7.50 3.75 7.85
C LEU A 59 7.82 4.39 9.21
N PRO A 60 8.69 5.41 9.25
CA PRO A 60 9.04 6.06 10.52
C PRO A 60 7.84 6.65 11.23
N GLN A 61 7.80 6.52 12.55
CA GLN A 61 6.73 7.09 13.35
C GLN A 61 6.64 8.60 13.19
N GLU A 62 7.79 9.26 13.04
CA GLU A 62 7.86 10.70 12.77
C GLU A 62 7.05 11.09 11.55
N LEU A 63 7.16 10.33 10.47
CA LEU A 63 6.38 10.57 9.25
C LEU A 63 4.89 10.35 9.51
N LYS A 64 4.54 9.25 10.17
CA LYS A 64 3.15 8.94 10.49
C LYS A 64 2.51 10.01 11.36
N ASP A 65 3.26 10.58 12.29
CA ASP A 65 2.79 11.66 13.16
C ASP A 65 2.52 12.94 12.35
N ARG A 66 3.34 13.23 11.35
CA ARG A 66 3.11 14.40 10.48
C ARG A 66 1.86 14.27 9.63
N TYR A 67 1.49 13.05 9.28
CA TYR A 67 0.31 12.75 8.48
C TYR A 67 -0.71 11.99 9.32
N SER A 68 -1.02 12.54 10.48
CA SER A 68 -1.83 11.86 11.50
C SER A 68 -3.28 11.58 11.09
N LEU A 69 -3.79 12.24 10.06
CA LEU A 69 -5.14 11.99 9.56
C LEU A 69 -5.23 10.75 8.67
N VAL A 70 -4.09 10.23 8.23
CA VAL A 70 -4.05 8.98 7.46
C VAL A 70 -4.28 7.82 8.44
N PRO A 71 -5.23 6.91 8.13
CA PRO A 71 -5.51 5.78 9.03
C PRO A 71 -4.46 4.67 8.90
N TRP A 72 -3.26 4.95 9.40
CA TRP A 72 -2.11 4.04 9.26
C TRP A 72 -2.37 2.65 9.82
N GLU A 73 -3.03 2.57 10.98
CA GLU A 73 -3.33 1.29 11.60
C GLU A 73 -4.32 0.46 10.79
N ASP A 74 -5.31 1.12 10.20
CA ASP A 74 -6.29 0.45 9.35
C ASP A 74 -5.62 -0.09 8.08
N ILE A 75 -4.70 0.68 7.49
CA ILE A 75 -3.95 0.27 6.31
C ILE A 75 -3.08 -0.94 6.63
N TYR A 76 -2.35 -0.89 7.74
CA TYR A 76 -1.55 -2.02 8.18
C TYR A 76 -2.43 -3.22 8.48
N GLY A 77 -3.58 -2.98 9.10
CA GLY A 77 -4.53 -4.03 9.47
C GLY A 77 -5.17 -4.76 8.31
N MET A 78 -5.17 -4.18 7.11
CA MET A 78 -5.72 -4.85 5.92
C MET A 78 -5.11 -6.22 5.67
N ARG A 79 -3.87 -6.42 6.06
CA ARG A 79 -3.21 -7.72 5.89
C ARG A 79 -3.70 -8.81 6.86
N ASN A 80 -4.33 -8.42 7.98
CA ASN A 80 -4.68 -9.38 9.03
C ASN A 80 -5.71 -10.40 8.60
N PHE A 81 -6.73 -9.98 7.83
CA PHE A 81 -7.73 -10.94 7.36
C PHE A 81 -7.13 -11.94 6.36
N LEU A 82 -6.07 -11.57 5.67
CA LEU A 82 -5.38 -12.46 4.73
C LEU A 82 -4.65 -13.58 5.46
N VAL A 83 -4.05 -13.26 6.62
CA VAL A 83 -3.30 -14.25 7.41
C VAL A 83 -4.23 -15.31 7.97
N HIS A 84 -5.44 -14.92 8.37
CA HIS A 84 -6.39 -15.83 9.01
C HIS A 84 -7.32 -16.52 8.03
N ASN A 85 -7.52 -15.97 6.83
CA ASN A 85 -8.52 -16.43 5.87
C ASN A 85 -7.93 -16.75 4.50
N TYR A 86 -6.73 -17.30 4.50
CA TYR A 86 -5.88 -17.46 3.33
C TYR A 86 -6.50 -18.30 2.19
N PHE A 87 -7.46 -19.15 2.48
CA PHE A 87 -7.98 -20.09 1.49
C PHE A 87 -9.43 -19.82 1.09
N GLY A 88 -9.74 -18.56 0.83
CA GLY A 88 -10.90 -18.25 0.02
C GLY A 88 -12.21 -18.03 0.72
N SER A 89 -12.23 -18.01 2.05
CA SER A 89 -13.46 -17.69 2.74
C SER A 89 -13.83 -16.21 2.67
N ASP A 90 -12.87 -15.32 2.32
CA ASP A 90 -13.08 -13.88 2.28
C ASP A 90 -12.64 -13.22 0.98
N GLN A 91 -12.91 -13.89 -0.15
CA GLN A 91 -12.66 -13.30 -1.47
C GLN A 91 -13.39 -11.96 -1.65
N ASP A 92 -14.58 -11.84 -1.07
CA ASP A 92 -15.38 -10.61 -1.08
C ASP A 92 -14.61 -9.45 -0.41
N GLU A 93 -13.99 -9.71 0.73
CA GLU A 93 -13.21 -8.71 1.46
C GLU A 93 -11.97 -8.30 0.69
N VAL A 94 -11.27 -9.25 0.08
CA VAL A 94 -10.11 -8.95 -0.74
C VAL A 94 -10.52 -8.09 -1.94
N TRP A 95 -11.58 -8.48 -2.63
CA TRP A 95 -12.10 -7.74 -3.79
C TRP A 95 -12.48 -6.32 -3.41
N LYS A 96 -13.19 -6.15 -2.30
CA LYS A 96 -13.57 -4.85 -1.80
C LYS A 96 -12.33 -3.99 -1.49
N THR A 97 -11.34 -4.58 -0.82
CA THR A 97 -10.11 -3.88 -0.47
C THR A 97 -9.39 -3.35 -1.71
N ILE A 98 -9.23 -4.17 -2.75
CA ILE A 98 -8.50 -3.76 -3.95
C ILE A 98 -9.29 -2.83 -4.87
N ASN A 99 -10.59 -2.76 -4.72
CA ASN A 99 -11.41 -1.86 -5.54
C ASN A 99 -11.84 -0.58 -4.84
N GLU A 100 -11.79 -0.54 -3.51
CA GLU A 100 -12.19 0.63 -2.72
C GLU A 100 -11.04 1.20 -1.90
N ASP A 101 -10.47 0.41 -1.00
CA ASP A 101 -9.46 0.90 -0.05
C ASP A 101 -8.12 1.24 -0.71
N ILE A 102 -7.67 0.38 -1.59
CA ILE A 102 -6.38 0.59 -2.29
C ILE A 102 -6.43 1.80 -3.23
N PRO A 103 -7.49 1.98 -4.06
CA PRO A 103 -7.60 3.20 -4.86
C PRO A 103 -7.64 4.48 -4.03
N ASP A 104 -8.26 4.45 -2.84
CA ASP A 104 -8.28 5.60 -1.93
C ASP A 104 -6.91 5.91 -1.36
N LEU A 105 -6.10 4.90 -1.14
CA LEU A 105 -4.75 5.03 -0.60
C LEU A 105 -3.80 5.69 -1.59
N LYS A 106 -3.96 5.43 -2.88
CA LYS A 106 -3.03 5.88 -3.91
C LYS A 106 -2.78 7.40 -3.89
N PRO A 107 -3.81 8.27 -3.93
CA PRO A 107 -3.56 9.71 -3.91
C PRO A 107 -2.94 10.18 -2.60
N ILE A 108 -3.23 9.52 -1.49
CA ILE A 108 -2.62 9.84 -0.19
C ILE A 108 -1.11 9.62 -0.27
N ILE A 109 -0.69 8.46 -0.74
CA ILE A 109 0.74 8.12 -0.86
C ILE A 109 1.45 9.02 -1.88
N GLN A 110 0.78 9.32 -3.00
CA GLN A 110 1.34 10.24 -4.00
C GLN A 110 1.61 11.63 -3.41
N LYS A 111 0.68 12.13 -2.60
CA LYS A 111 0.84 13.43 -1.94
C LYS A 111 2.00 13.42 -0.96
N ILE A 112 2.07 12.40 -0.12
CA ILE A 112 3.15 12.26 0.87
C ILE A 112 4.50 12.19 0.16
N LEU A 113 4.59 11.36 -0.88
CA LEU A 113 5.83 11.22 -1.64
C LEU A 113 6.26 12.55 -2.24
N SER A 114 5.33 13.29 -2.84
CA SER A 114 5.60 14.59 -3.43
C SER A 114 6.15 15.56 -2.39
N GLU A 115 5.55 15.63 -1.21
CA GLU A 115 5.97 16.52 -0.13
C GLU A 115 7.35 16.12 0.42
N GLU A 116 7.57 14.82 0.60
CA GLU A 116 8.87 14.33 1.10
C GLU A 116 9.99 14.57 0.11
N MET A 117 9.73 14.49 -1.17
CA MET A 117 10.71 14.77 -2.20
C MET A 117 11.07 16.26 -2.26
N LYS A 118 10.09 17.15 -2.01
CA LYS A 118 10.36 18.59 -1.91
C LYS A 118 11.26 18.91 -0.73
N ASP A 119 11.00 18.34 0.44
CA ASP A 119 11.82 18.51 1.63
C ASP A 119 13.25 18.04 1.37
N LYS A 120 13.43 16.95 0.64
CA LYS A 120 14.74 16.43 0.26
C LYS A 120 15.50 17.44 -0.58
N GLN A 121 14.83 18.16 -1.49
CA GLN A 121 15.44 19.17 -2.34
C GLN A 121 15.86 20.41 -1.54
N THR A 122 15.05 20.81 -0.56
CA THR A 122 15.37 21.99 0.27
C THR A 122 16.49 21.71 1.27
N ASP A 123 16.71 20.45 1.64
CA ASP A 123 17.75 20.06 2.58
C ASP A 123 19.13 19.85 1.94
N LYS A 124 19.25 20.04 0.63
CA LYS A 124 20.55 19.94 -0.01
C LYS A 124 21.43 21.11 0.41
N PRO A 125 22.66 20.84 0.88
CA PRO A 125 23.61 21.92 1.14
C PRO A 125 23.91 22.61 -0.18
N GLU A 126 23.90 23.94 -0.12
CA GLU A 126 24.26 24.75 -1.26
C GLU A 126 25.74 24.62 -1.56
#